data_88ec7654eced54e845416ae820ff9c14
#
_entry.id   88ec7654eced54e845416ae820ff9c14
#
_cell.length_a   1.000
_cell.length_b   1.000
_cell.length_c   1.000
_cell.angle_alpha   90.00
_cell.angle_beta   90.00
_cell.angle_gamma   90.00
#
_symmetry.space_group_name_H-M   'P 1'
#
loop_
_entity.id
_entity.type
_entity.pdbx_description
1 polymer ?
#
loop_
_entity_poly.entity_id
_entity_poly.type
_entity_poly.pdbx_seq_one_letter_code
_entity_poly.pdbx_strand_id
1 'polypeptide(L)'
;MHEKCMSFLTLVAGRRTEERKIRGMKKPAIEGGTPVRETKIYYGHQYIDDADIQAVVDVLKSDNLTCGPKIGELEEKLCQLTGARYAVVCSNGTAALHMAAMAAGVGAGDEVITTPITFAASANCVLYCGGRPVFADIDPETYNIDPEKVEAAITERTKAVVAVDYTGQSVELDRLSEICRKHGLVLIEDGAHVIGTTYKGRANGSISDMTTFSFHPVKTVTGGEGGAVLTNDETLYKKLLLYRAHGITREEAQMEHEADGAWYYEQVELGYNYRMTDIQAALLISQLDKLPLFKQRRKEIVARYNEAFDRLPMLFVQKEIPESDTTRHLYILRIVPERLTIDRKQFFEALAAENVCCNVHYIPTYYFPYYEKQGYKKGLCPNAEKLYEEMLSLPLYYAMTDADVESVIEAVTKIALYYEQK
;
A
#
# COMPACT_ATOMS: atom_id res chain seq x y z
N MET A 1 10.52 -25.89 59.09
CA MET A 1 10.02 -24.50 59.25
C MET A 1 10.91 -23.44 58.56
N HIS A 2 12.22 -23.71 58.38
CA HIS A 2 13.14 -22.73 57.73
C HIS A 2 12.97 -22.58 56.20
N GLU A 3 12.64 -23.63 55.48
CA GLU A 3 12.49 -23.55 53.99
C GLU A 3 11.25 -22.78 53.53
N LYS A 4 10.13 -22.83 54.27
CA LYS A 4 8.92 -22.07 53.94
C LYS A 4 9.07 -20.55 54.19
N CYS A 5 9.96 -20.14 55.11
CA CYS A 5 10.21 -18.73 55.42
C CYS A 5 11.11 -18.05 54.35
N MET A 6 12.08 -18.79 53.79
CA MET A 6 12.93 -18.29 52.70
C MET A 6 12.17 -18.10 51.38
N SER A 7 11.24 -19.00 51.05
CA SER A 7 10.39 -18.88 49.85
C SER A 7 9.44 -17.68 49.94
N PHE A 8 8.91 -17.35 51.10
CA PHE A 8 8.02 -16.19 51.30
C PHE A 8 8.77 -14.85 51.23
N LEU A 9 9.99 -14.80 51.79
CA LEU A 9 10.85 -13.60 51.71
C LEU A 9 11.35 -13.32 50.31
N THR A 10 11.64 -14.34 49.50
CA THR A 10 12.03 -14.20 48.10
C THR A 10 10.86 -13.72 47.23
N LEU A 11 9.65 -14.23 47.49
CA LEU A 11 8.42 -13.77 46.79
C LEU A 11 8.05 -12.31 47.15
N VAL A 12 8.22 -11.91 48.40
CA VAL A 12 7.94 -10.54 48.86
C VAL A 12 9.01 -9.56 48.39
N ALA A 13 10.29 -9.98 48.34
CA ALA A 13 11.37 -9.17 47.76
C ALA A 13 11.22 -9.02 46.23
N GLY A 14 10.82 -10.06 45.52
CA GLY A 14 10.49 -10.02 44.11
C GLY A 14 9.34 -9.05 43.81
N ARG A 15 8.22 -9.13 44.54
CA ARG A 15 7.10 -8.19 44.40
C ARG A 15 7.47 -6.72 44.69
N ARG A 16 8.29 -6.46 45.71
CA ARG A 16 8.74 -5.10 46.06
C ARG A 16 9.71 -4.51 45.00
N THR A 17 10.53 -5.32 44.36
CA THR A 17 11.38 -4.89 43.22
C THR A 17 10.56 -4.66 41.98
N GLU A 18 9.53 -5.43 41.72
CA GLU A 18 8.57 -5.23 40.63
C GLU A 18 7.73 -3.95 40.82
N GLU A 19 7.15 -3.76 42.01
CA GLU A 19 6.41 -2.53 42.35
C GLU A 19 7.30 -1.27 42.30
N ARG A 20 8.61 -1.38 42.61
CA ARG A 20 9.57 -0.26 42.44
C ARG A 20 9.90 0.02 40.99
N LYS A 21 10.00 -1.01 40.11
CA LYS A 21 10.22 -0.86 38.70
C LYS A 21 8.99 -0.21 37.99
N ILE A 22 7.78 -0.67 38.37
CA ILE A 22 6.50 -0.13 37.88
C ILE A 22 6.29 1.31 38.37
N ARG A 23 6.71 1.68 39.59
CA ARG A 23 6.62 3.06 40.12
C ARG A 23 7.52 4.07 39.38
N GLY A 24 8.55 3.63 38.64
CA GLY A 24 9.40 4.47 37.79
C GLY A 24 8.92 4.58 36.36
N MET A 25 7.98 3.75 35.93
CA MET A 25 7.46 3.75 34.55
C MET A 25 6.28 4.71 34.42
N LYS A 26 6.25 5.50 33.35
CA LYS A 26 5.10 6.37 33.03
C LYS A 26 3.87 5.50 32.76
N LYS A 27 2.80 5.72 33.52
CA LYS A 27 1.54 4.99 33.39
C LYS A 27 0.83 5.35 32.10
N PRO A 28 0.40 4.40 31.24
CA PRO A 28 -0.40 4.69 30.04
C PRO A 28 -1.70 5.42 30.36
N ALA A 29 -2.17 6.25 29.42
CA ALA A 29 -3.39 7.03 29.59
C ALA A 29 -4.63 6.13 29.80
N ILE A 30 -4.70 4.99 29.11
CA ILE A 30 -5.79 4.00 29.25
C ILE A 30 -5.86 3.44 30.69
N GLU A 31 -4.73 3.43 31.42
CA GLU A 31 -4.64 3.02 32.81
C GLU A 31 -4.84 4.19 33.81
N GLY A 32 -5.21 5.38 33.33
CA GLY A 32 -5.39 6.59 34.12
C GLY A 32 -4.11 7.43 34.28
N GLY A 33 -3.10 7.24 33.43
CA GLY A 33 -1.97 8.16 33.27
C GLY A 33 -2.30 9.38 32.42
N THR A 34 -1.31 10.26 32.20
CA THR A 34 -1.47 11.42 31.32
C THR A 34 -1.10 11.01 29.88
N PRO A 35 -1.94 11.36 28.88
CA PRO A 35 -1.59 11.14 27.47
C PRO A 35 -0.29 11.86 27.09
N VAL A 36 0.45 11.32 26.14
CA VAL A 36 1.71 11.94 25.63
C VAL A 36 1.47 13.25 24.89
N ARG A 37 0.22 13.46 24.46
CA ARG A 37 -0.19 14.69 23.74
C ARG A 37 -1.66 15.03 24.01
N GLU A 38 -2.02 16.29 23.82
CA GLU A 38 -3.39 16.76 24.03
C GLU A 38 -4.28 16.56 22.78
N THR A 39 -3.70 16.69 21.57
CA THR A 39 -4.42 16.59 20.29
C THR A 39 -4.11 15.27 19.58
N LYS A 40 -5.08 14.76 18.82
CA LYS A 40 -4.91 13.52 18.06
C LYS A 40 -3.97 13.70 16.87
N ILE A 41 -3.12 12.68 16.66
CA ILE A 41 -2.38 12.48 15.42
C ILE A 41 -2.93 11.25 14.71
N TYR A 42 -3.24 11.38 13.42
CA TYR A 42 -3.81 10.31 12.61
C TYR A 42 -2.72 9.58 11.85
N TYR A 43 -3.00 8.34 11.39
CA TYR A 43 -2.02 7.49 10.70
C TYR A 43 -1.56 8.06 9.35
N GLY A 44 -2.37 8.90 8.70
CA GLY A 44 -2.07 9.51 7.41
C GLY A 44 -2.83 10.80 7.19
N HIS A 45 -2.21 11.72 6.47
CA HIS A 45 -2.79 13.00 6.07
C HIS A 45 -2.12 13.49 4.79
N GLN A 46 -2.90 14.02 3.84
CA GLN A 46 -2.39 14.68 2.65
C GLN A 46 -1.73 16.02 3.00
N TYR A 47 -0.87 16.48 2.10
CA TYR A 47 -0.29 17.82 2.17
C TYR A 47 -0.66 18.58 0.89
N ILE A 48 -1.30 19.74 1.05
CA ILE A 48 -1.72 20.64 -0.02
C ILE A 48 -1.18 22.03 0.31
N ASP A 49 -0.57 22.70 -0.66
CA ASP A 49 -0.08 24.07 -0.54
C ASP A 49 -0.69 25.01 -1.60
N ASP A 50 -0.27 26.27 -1.59
CA ASP A 50 -0.79 27.29 -2.50
C ASP A 50 -0.50 26.98 -3.98
N ALA A 51 0.59 26.28 -4.28
CA ALA A 51 0.92 25.86 -5.65
C ALA A 51 -0.09 24.81 -6.16
N ASP A 52 -0.49 23.85 -5.32
CA ASP A 52 -1.53 22.87 -5.63
C ASP A 52 -2.87 23.53 -5.87
N ILE A 53 -3.24 24.49 -5.00
CA ILE A 53 -4.48 25.24 -5.12
C ILE A 53 -4.48 26.06 -6.42
N GLN A 54 -3.37 26.73 -6.74
CA GLN A 54 -3.27 27.54 -7.96
C GLN A 54 -3.35 26.68 -9.22
N ALA A 55 -2.72 25.50 -9.24
CA ALA A 55 -2.81 24.58 -10.38
C ALA A 55 -4.26 24.16 -10.68
N VAL A 56 -5.03 23.88 -9.64
CA VAL A 56 -6.46 23.57 -9.78
C VAL A 56 -7.27 24.78 -10.24
N VAL A 57 -7.03 25.97 -9.68
CA VAL A 57 -7.70 27.22 -10.04
C VAL A 57 -7.45 27.57 -11.51
N ASP A 58 -6.24 27.34 -12.03
CA ASP A 58 -5.90 27.60 -13.42
C ASP A 58 -6.68 26.70 -14.38
N VAL A 59 -6.87 25.43 -14.05
CA VAL A 59 -7.74 24.54 -14.83
C VAL A 59 -9.19 24.95 -14.76
N LEU A 60 -9.70 25.36 -13.58
CA LEU A 60 -11.09 25.82 -13.45
C LEU A 60 -11.39 27.08 -14.27
N LYS A 61 -10.36 27.88 -14.62
CA LYS A 61 -10.45 29.06 -15.51
C LYS A 61 -10.18 28.74 -16.97
N SER A 62 -9.77 27.51 -17.31
CA SER A 62 -9.50 27.07 -18.66
C SER A 62 -10.76 26.56 -19.37
N ASP A 63 -10.64 26.30 -20.67
CA ASP A 63 -11.74 25.76 -21.48
C ASP A 63 -11.99 24.26 -21.26
N ASN A 64 -11.01 23.52 -20.66
CA ASN A 64 -11.06 22.07 -20.54
C ASN A 64 -11.00 21.61 -19.08
N LEU A 65 -12.09 21.05 -18.58
CA LEU A 65 -12.16 20.44 -17.25
C LEU A 65 -11.91 18.92 -17.28
N THR A 66 -12.03 18.31 -18.47
CA THR A 66 -11.80 16.89 -18.73
C THR A 66 -11.37 16.71 -20.20
N CYS A 67 -10.62 15.64 -20.47
CA CYS A 67 -10.10 15.34 -21.81
C CYS A 67 -9.25 16.47 -22.42
N GLY A 68 -8.66 17.32 -21.60
CA GLY A 68 -7.81 18.42 -22.00
C GLY A 68 -6.31 18.07 -21.90
N PRO A 69 -5.45 19.08 -22.02
CA PRO A 69 -4.00 18.89 -22.14
C PRO A 69 -3.34 18.36 -20.85
N LYS A 70 -3.93 18.59 -19.66
CA LYS A 70 -3.35 18.15 -18.40
C LYS A 70 -3.25 16.64 -18.26
N ILE A 71 -4.10 15.89 -18.95
CA ILE A 71 -4.04 14.43 -19.01
C ILE A 71 -2.72 13.99 -19.66
N GLY A 72 -2.42 14.47 -20.85
CA GLY A 72 -1.17 14.13 -21.55
C GLY A 72 0.08 14.62 -20.82
N GLU A 73 0.03 15.82 -20.23
CA GLU A 73 1.13 16.37 -19.40
C GLU A 73 1.43 15.48 -18.19
N LEU A 74 0.40 14.96 -17.51
CA LEU A 74 0.56 14.04 -16.39
C LEU A 74 1.13 12.69 -16.84
N GLU A 75 0.60 12.13 -17.94
CA GLU A 75 1.08 10.86 -18.51
C GLU A 75 2.57 10.95 -18.88
N GLU A 76 2.97 12.04 -19.55
CA GLU A 76 4.38 12.30 -19.88
C GLU A 76 5.25 12.43 -18.62
N LYS A 77 4.79 13.16 -17.61
CA LYS A 77 5.50 13.33 -16.35
C LYS A 77 5.69 12.00 -15.59
N LEU A 78 4.70 11.12 -15.61
CA LEU A 78 4.81 9.78 -15.03
C LEU A 78 5.82 8.92 -15.82
N CYS A 79 5.83 9.00 -17.16
CA CYS A 79 6.84 8.33 -17.97
C CYS A 79 8.25 8.84 -17.67
N GLN A 80 8.44 10.15 -17.55
CA GLN A 80 9.73 10.76 -17.20
C GLN A 80 10.20 10.33 -15.80
N LEU A 81 9.29 10.28 -14.82
CA LEU A 81 9.59 9.88 -13.44
C LEU A 81 10.02 8.41 -13.33
N THR A 82 9.38 7.53 -14.09
CA THR A 82 9.56 6.07 -13.95
C THR A 82 10.45 5.44 -15.01
N GLY A 83 10.62 6.09 -16.15
CA GLY A 83 11.28 5.52 -17.33
C GLY A 83 10.40 4.55 -18.12
N ALA A 84 9.10 4.44 -17.81
CA ALA A 84 8.14 3.71 -18.62
C ALA A 84 7.92 4.40 -19.98
N ARG A 85 7.65 3.60 -21.03
CA ARG A 85 7.36 4.15 -22.37
C ARG A 85 5.97 4.75 -22.47
N TYR A 86 5.01 4.21 -21.75
CA TYR A 86 3.60 4.59 -21.81
C TYR A 86 3.00 4.68 -20.41
N ALA A 87 2.13 5.67 -20.22
CA ALA A 87 1.29 5.82 -19.05
C ALA A 87 -0.15 6.09 -19.50
N VAL A 88 -1.12 5.53 -18.79
CA VAL A 88 -2.56 5.77 -19.01
C VAL A 88 -3.16 6.15 -17.67
N VAL A 89 -3.45 7.43 -17.48
CA VAL A 89 -4.09 7.91 -16.23
C VAL A 89 -5.59 7.62 -16.23
N CYS A 90 -6.14 7.35 -15.05
CA CYS A 90 -7.54 6.98 -14.88
C CYS A 90 -8.12 7.51 -13.56
N SER A 91 -9.41 7.27 -13.37
CA SER A 91 -10.20 7.87 -12.27
C SER A 91 -9.74 7.49 -10.86
N ASN A 92 -9.15 6.32 -10.65
CA ASN A 92 -8.64 5.84 -9.36
C ASN A 92 -7.80 4.57 -9.50
N GLY A 93 -7.13 4.14 -8.42
CA GLY A 93 -6.30 2.94 -8.42
C GLY A 93 -7.06 1.63 -8.67
N THR A 94 -8.32 1.54 -8.25
CA THR A 94 -9.18 0.37 -8.55
C THR A 94 -9.47 0.24 -10.04
N ALA A 95 -9.75 1.35 -10.72
CA ALA A 95 -9.90 1.39 -12.17
C ALA A 95 -8.60 1.01 -12.88
N ALA A 96 -7.44 1.46 -12.38
CA ALA A 96 -6.14 1.08 -12.90
C ALA A 96 -5.91 -0.44 -12.83
N LEU A 97 -6.15 -1.06 -11.68
CA LEU A 97 -6.04 -2.51 -11.49
C LEU A 97 -7.01 -3.29 -12.39
N HIS A 98 -8.26 -2.81 -12.49
CA HIS A 98 -9.26 -3.47 -13.36
C HIS A 98 -8.83 -3.40 -14.83
N MET A 99 -8.42 -2.23 -15.32
CA MET A 99 -7.92 -2.08 -16.69
C MET A 99 -6.68 -2.96 -16.96
N ALA A 100 -5.77 -3.07 -15.99
CA ALA A 100 -4.59 -3.92 -16.10
C ALA A 100 -4.97 -5.41 -16.19
N ALA A 101 -5.91 -5.88 -15.37
CA ALA A 101 -6.42 -7.24 -15.42
C ALA A 101 -7.13 -7.55 -16.76
N MET A 102 -7.96 -6.61 -17.27
CA MET A 102 -8.58 -6.73 -18.59
C MET A 102 -7.53 -6.77 -19.72
N ALA A 103 -6.52 -5.90 -19.67
CA ALA A 103 -5.45 -5.84 -20.68
C ALA A 103 -4.60 -7.11 -20.69
N ALA A 104 -4.38 -7.73 -19.51
CA ALA A 104 -3.76 -9.05 -19.35
C ALA A 104 -4.61 -10.18 -19.92
N GLY A 105 -5.88 -9.93 -20.31
CA GLY A 105 -6.80 -10.89 -20.85
C GLY A 105 -7.38 -11.85 -19.79
N VAL A 106 -7.52 -11.38 -18.55
CA VAL A 106 -8.17 -12.15 -17.48
C VAL A 106 -9.66 -12.27 -17.76
N GLY A 107 -10.21 -13.48 -17.65
CA GLY A 107 -11.61 -13.78 -17.90
C GLY A 107 -12.14 -14.94 -17.07
N ALA A 108 -13.35 -15.41 -17.43
CA ALA A 108 -14.01 -16.53 -16.75
C ALA A 108 -13.19 -17.81 -16.87
N GLY A 109 -12.91 -18.46 -15.74
CA GLY A 109 -12.11 -19.68 -15.66
C GLY A 109 -10.63 -19.45 -15.40
N ASP A 110 -10.12 -18.21 -15.57
CA ASP A 110 -8.74 -17.89 -15.28
C ASP A 110 -8.50 -17.71 -13.78
N GLU A 111 -7.27 -17.99 -13.37
CA GLU A 111 -6.75 -17.74 -12.04
C GLU A 111 -5.69 -16.64 -12.07
N VAL A 112 -5.72 -15.77 -11.07
CA VAL A 112 -4.69 -14.73 -10.87
C VAL A 112 -4.16 -14.84 -9.46
N ILE A 113 -2.83 -14.95 -9.34
CA ILE A 113 -2.17 -15.07 -8.04
C ILE A 113 -1.95 -13.67 -7.47
N THR A 114 -2.27 -13.48 -6.17
CA THR A 114 -2.02 -12.23 -5.44
C THR A 114 -1.77 -12.49 -3.95
N THR A 115 -1.40 -11.46 -3.21
CA THR A 115 -1.23 -11.51 -1.76
C THR A 115 -2.55 -11.28 -1.02
N PRO A 116 -2.75 -11.88 0.17
CA PRO A 116 -3.90 -11.54 1.00
C PRO A 116 -3.74 -10.23 1.78
N ILE A 117 -2.49 -9.76 2.01
CA ILE A 117 -2.20 -8.50 2.73
C ILE A 117 -2.17 -7.36 1.73
N THR A 118 -3.36 -6.88 1.40
CA THR A 118 -3.56 -5.79 0.46
C THR A 118 -4.94 -5.16 0.65
N PHE A 119 -5.15 -3.99 0.05
CA PHE A 119 -6.50 -3.47 -0.12
C PHE A 119 -7.30 -4.37 -1.07
N ALA A 120 -8.59 -4.54 -0.82
CA ALA A 120 -9.44 -5.47 -1.56
C ALA A 120 -9.38 -5.32 -3.09
N ALA A 121 -9.00 -4.14 -3.61
CA ALA A 121 -8.96 -3.85 -5.04
C ALA A 121 -8.00 -4.77 -5.81
N SER A 122 -6.87 -5.18 -5.23
CA SER A 122 -5.88 -6.05 -5.88
C SER A 122 -6.41 -7.45 -6.17
N ALA A 123 -7.34 -7.95 -5.34
CA ALA A 123 -8.03 -9.21 -5.59
C ALA A 123 -9.37 -9.02 -6.33
N ASN A 124 -10.08 -7.90 -6.06
CA ASN A 124 -11.35 -7.61 -6.72
C ASN A 124 -11.21 -7.38 -8.22
N CYS A 125 -10.08 -6.84 -8.70
CA CYS A 125 -9.87 -6.63 -10.14
C CYS A 125 -9.97 -7.94 -10.95
N VAL A 126 -9.59 -9.06 -10.35
CA VAL A 126 -9.72 -10.39 -10.92
C VAL A 126 -11.20 -10.81 -11.00
N LEU A 127 -11.95 -10.58 -9.90
CA LEU A 127 -13.38 -10.89 -9.83
C LEU A 127 -14.20 -10.04 -10.80
N TYR A 128 -13.82 -8.77 -11.02
CA TYR A 128 -14.48 -7.90 -12.00
C TYR A 128 -14.37 -8.44 -13.43
N CYS A 129 -13.26 -9.13 -13.74
CA CYS A 129 -13.06 -9.81 -15.02
C CYS A 129 -13.69 -11.21 -15.08
N GLY A 130 -14.32 -11.69 -14.01
CA GLY A 130 -14.89 -13.07 -13.92
C GLY A 130 -13.86 -14.14 -13.59
N GLY A 131 -12.61 -13.80 -13.35
CA GLY A 131 -11.54 -14.70 -12.90
C GLY A 131 -11.63 -15.03 -11.42
N ARG A 132 -10.70 -15.88 -10.95
CA ARG A 132 -10.59 -16.32 -9.56
C ARG A 132 -9.25 -15.88 -8.96
N PRO A 133 -9.20 -15.07 -7.89
CA PRO A 133 -7.97 -14.79 -7.18
C PRO A 133 -7.46 -16.03 -6.44
N VAL A 134 -6.15 -16.28 -6.52
CA VAL A 134 -5.42 -17.31 -5.78
C VAL A 134 -4.46 -16.60 -4.85
N PHE A 135 -4.54 -16.88 -3.55
CA PHE A 135 -3.70 -16.19 -2.56
C PHE A 135 -2.41 -16.96 -2.32
N ALA A 136 -1.28 -16.29 -2.53
CA ALA A 136 0.05 -16.75 -2.15
C ALA A 136 0.51 -16.01 -0.89
N ASP A 137 1.18 -16.73 0.02
CA ASP A 137 1.63 -16.19 1.29
C ASP A 137 2.75 -15.17 1.12
N ILE A 138 3.04 -14.44 2.17
CA ILE A 138 4.05 -13.39 2.24
C ILE A 138 5.34 -13.91 2.86
N ASP A 139 6.44 -13.23 2.57
CA ASP A 139 7.66 -13.32 3.37
C ASP A 139 7.40 -12.68 4.76
N PRO A 140 7.74 -13.36 5.86
CA PRO A 140 7.38 -12.92 7.22
C PRO A 140 8.20 -11.73 7.73
N GLU A 141 9.26 -11.32 7.03
CA GLU A 141 10.15 -10.23 7.43
C GLU A 141 9.92 -8.96 6.60
N THR A 142 9.75 -9.11 5.29
CA THR A 142 9.50 -7.99 4.36
C THR A 142 8.03 -7.68 4.16
N TYR A 143 7.16 -8.65 4.42
CA TYR A 143 5.69 -8.65 4.25
C TYR A 143 5.20 -8.57 2.80
N ASN A 144 6.10 -8.56 1.83
CA ASN A 144 5.78 -8.68 0.42
C ASN A 144 5.44 -10.13 0.05
N ILE A 145 4.72 -10.33 -1.05
CA ILE A 145 4.42 -11.67 -1.57
C ILE A 145 5.70 -12.47 -1.79
N ASP A 146 5.73 -13.72 -1.33
CA ASP A 146 6.87 -14.62 -1.46
C ASP A 146 6.89 -15.24 -2.88
N PRO A 147 7.96 -15.01 -3.69
CA PRO A 147 8.07 -15.57 -5.03
C PRO A 147 8.01 -17.09 -5.08
N GLU A 148 8.48 -17.81 -4.05
CA GLU A 148 8.40 -19.27 -3.98
C GLU A 148 6.95 -19.74 -3.80
N LYS A 149 6.16 -19.00 -3.01
CA LYS A 149 4.73 -19.25 -2.83
C LYS A 149 3.94 -18.92 -4.09
N VAL A 150 4.36 -17.88 -4.84
CA VAL A 150 3.80 -17.57 -6.16
C VAL A 150 4.03 -18.73 -7.12
N GLU A 151 5.27 -19.18 -7.28
CA GLU A 151 5.60 -20.29 -8.21
C GLU A 151 4.86 -21.58 -7.84
N ALA A 152 4.78 -21.90 -6.55
CA ALA A 152 4.06 -23.08 -6.05
C ALA A 152 2.54 -23.03 -6.27
N ALA A 153 1.94 -21.83 -6.42
CA ALA A 153 0.52 -21.63 -6.63
C ALA A 153 0.10 -21.64 -8.12
N ILE A 154 1.04 -21.72 -9.06
CA ILE A 154 0.77 -21.70 -10.50
C ILE A 154 0.06 -22.99 -10.92
N THR A 155 -1.01 -22.83 -11.70
CA THR A 155 -1.75 -23.92 -12.37
C THR A 155 -1.86 -23.66 -13.87
N GLU A 156 -2.44 -24.58 -14.62
CA GLU A 156 -2.73 -24.40 -16.06
C GLU A 156 -3.75 -23.26 -16.31
N ARG A 157 -4.51 -22.85 -15.30
CA ARG A 157 -5.46 -21.73 -15.38
C ARG A 157 -4.86 -20.39 -14.97
N THR A 158 -3.64 -20.37 -14.45
CA THR A 158 -3.02 -19.12 -14.03
C THR A 158 -2.73 -18.23 -15.24
N LYS A 159 -3.25 -17.00 -15.23
CA LYS A 159 -3.15 -16.01 -16.30
C LYS A 159 -2.16 -14.89 -15.97
N ALA A 160 -2.14 -14.44 -14.72
CA ALA A 160 -1.34 -13.30 -14.28
C ALA A 160 -0.98 -13.44 -12.80
N VAL A 161 -0.02 -12.60 -12.39
CA VAL A 161 0.32 -12.35 -10.99
C VAL A 161 0.06 -10.86 -10.72
N VAL A 162 -0.69 -10.53 -9.65
CA VAL A 162 -0.82 -9.18 -9.11
C VAL A 162 0.05 -9.09 -7.87
N ALA A 163 1.23 -8.53 -7.99
CA ALA A 163 2.19 -8.39 -6.91
C ALA A 163 2.07 -7.00 -6.29
N VAL A 164 1.83 -6.94 -4.98
CA VAL A 164 1.59 -5.69 -4.25
C VAL A 164 2.88 -5.24 -3.56
N ASP A 165 3.34 -4.05 -3.88
CA ASP A 165 4.48 -3.39 -3.24
C ASP A 165 4.11 -2.84 -1.86
N TYR A 166 3.94 -3.75 -0.93
CA TYR A 166 3.38 -3.42 0.37
C TYR A 166 4.27 -2.44 1.15
N THR A 167 3.63 -1.49 1.86
CA THR A 167 4.27 -0.38 2.62
C THR A 167 5.07 0.63 1.80
N GLY A 168 5.19 0.46 0.49
CA GLY A 168 6.05 1.27 -0.37
C GLY A 168 7.41 0.63 -0.66
N GLN A 169 7.64 -0.61 -0.20
CA GLN A 169 8.80 -1.42 -0.54
C GLN A 169 8.49 -2.26 -1.78
N SER A 170 9.37 -2.19 -2.78
CA SER A 170 9.25 -3.02 -3.98
C SER A 170 9.22 -4.51 -3.64
N VAL A 171 8.42 -5.29 -4.34
CA VAL A 171 8.55 -6.75 -4.36
C VAL A 171 9.86 -7.16 -5.05
N GLU A 172 10.24 -8.44 -4.98
CA GLU A 172 11.39 -8.98 -5.71
C GLU A 172 11.07 -9.10 -7.21
N LEU A 173 11.05 -7.95 -7.91
CA LEU A 173 10.59 -7.83 -9.30
C LEU A 173 11.36 -8.73 -10.27
N ASP A 174 12.66 -8.92 -10.08
CA ASP A 174 13.45 -9.81 -10.96
C ASP A 174 12.98 -11.26 -10.86
N ARG A 175 12.79 -11.77 -9.63
CA ARG A 175 12.34 -13.15 -9.39
C ARG A 175 10.93 -13.36 -9.91
N LEU A 176 10.01 -12.43 -9.62
CA LEU A 176 8.64 -12.52 -10.12
C LEU A 176 8.57 -12.42 -11.63
N SER A 177 9.36 -11.53 -12.26
CA SER A 177 9.45 -11.41 -13.72
C SER A 177 10.01 -12.69 -14.37
N GLU A 178 11.00 -13.33 -13.74
CA GLU A 178 11.54 -14.61 -14.22
C GLU A 178 10.48 -15.72 -14.15
N ILE A 179 9.77 -15.86 -13.03
CA ILE A 179 8.70 -16.83 -12.84
C ILE A 179 7.59 -16.58 -13.88
N CYS A 180 7.10 -15.34 -14.02
CA CYS A 180 6.06 -15.01 -14.98
C CYS A 180 6.48 -15.34 -16.41
N ARG A 181 7.69 -14.99 -16.83
CA ARG A 181 8.21 -15.29 -18.16
C ARG A 181 8.33 -16.80 -18.41
N LYS A 182 8.83 -17.57 -17.43
CA LYS A 182 8.96 -19.03 -17.50
C LYS A 182 7.62 -19.71 -17.74
N HIS A 183 6.56 -19.19 -17.17
CA HIS A 183 5.22 -19.77 -17.23
C HIS A 183 4.26 -19.04 -18.21
N GLY A 184 4.74 -18.03 -18.94
CA GLY A 184 3.92 -17.27 -19.91
C GLY A 184 2.82 -16.45 -19.26
N LEU A 185 3.05 -15.95 -18.03
CA LEU A 185 2.13 -15.16 -17.24
C LEU A 185 2.41 -13.65 -17.38
N VAL A 186 1.40 -12.83 -17.16
CA VAL A 186 1.55 -11.37 -17.09
C VAL A 186 1.81 -10.95 -15.64
N LEU A 187 2.86 -10.12 -15.42
CA LEU A 187 3.15 -9.52 -14.13
C LEU A 187 2.51 -8.14 -14.04
N ILE A 188 1.50 -8.01 -13.17
CA ILE A 188 0.89 -6.74 -12.79
C ILE A 188 1.45 -6.34 -11.42
N GLU A 189 2.14 -5.21 -11.37
CA GLU A 189 2.64 -4.62 -10.14
C GLU A 189 1.57 -3.67 -9.57
N ASP A 190 1.00 -4.00 -8.42
CA ASP A 190 0.16 -3.06 -7.67
C ASP A 190 1.07 -2.11 -6.90
N GLY A 191 1.48 -1.07 -7.58
CA GLY A 191 2.37 -0.02 -7.10
C GLY A 191 1.66 1.11 -6.34
N ALA A 192 0.44 0.87 -5.82
CA ALA A 192 -0.33 1.90 -5.11
C ALA A 192 0.42 2.55 -3.93
N HIS A 193 1.53 1.97 -3.47
CA HIS A 193 2.34 2.47 -2.37
C HIS A 193 3.76 2.92 -2.79
N VAL A 194 4.20 2.71 -4.04
CA VAL A 194 5.64 2.81 -4.40
C VAL A 194 6.02 3.97 -5.30
N ILE A 195 5.14 4.92 -5.57
CA ILE A 195 5.54 6.07 -6.41
C ILE A 195 6.80 6.75 -5.83
N GLY A 196 7.85 6.84 -6.66
CA GLY A 196 9.18 7.34 -6.26
C GLY A 196 10.10 6.29 -5.60
N THR A 197 9.67 5.04 -5.44
CA THR A 197 10.52 3.91 -5.04
C THR A 197 11.35 3.43 -6.22
N THR A 198 12.55 2.93 -5.94
CA THR A 198 13.38 2.25 -6.95
C THR A 198 13.77 0.85 -6.48
N TYR A 199 13.86 -0.08 -7.44
CA TYR A 199 14.37 -1.43 -7.26
C TYR A 199 15.63 -1.63 -8.10
N LYS A 200 16.76 -1.95 -7.47
CA LYS A 200 18.09 -2.06 -8.14
C LYS A 200 18.42 -0.82 -8.99
N GLY A 201 18.09 0.37 -8.47
CA GLY A 201 18.34 1.64 -9.14
C GLY A 201 17.38 1.98 -10.30
N ARG A 202 16.41 1.13 -10.62
CA ARG A 202 15.34 1.39 -11.59
C ARG A 202 14.05 1.77 -10.88
N ALA A 203 13.35 2.78 -11.37
CA ALA A 203 12.08 3.19 -10.78
C ALA A 203 11.00 2.10 -10.97
N ASN A 204 10.22 1.81 -9.89
CA ASN A 204 9.00 1.05 -10.01
C ASN A 204 8.05 1.77 -10.98
N GLY A 205 7.40 1.01 -11.84
CA GLY A 205 6.62 1.56 -12.97
C GLY A 205 7.19 1.22 -14.35
N SER A 206 8.47 0.77 -14.43
CA SER A 206 9.13 0.45 -15.71
C SER A 206 9.68 -0.97 -15.79
N ILE A 207 9.42 -1.84 -14.81
CA ILE A 207 10.07 -3.15 -14.68
C ILE A 207 9.12 -4.30 -15.03
N SER A 208 7.91 -4.29 -14.47
CA SER A 208 6.84 -5.27 -14.72
C SER A 208 6.17 -5.04 -16.09
N ASP A 209 5.33 -5.98 -16.53
CA ASP A 209 4.55 -5.81 -17.76
C ASP A 209 3.59 -4.62 -17.65
N MET A 210 2.95 -4.48 -16.49
CA MET A 210 2.13 -3.31 -16.12
C MET A 210 2.33 -2.98 -14.66
N THR A 211 2.45 -1.67 -14.34
CA THR A 211 2.44 -1.16 -12.97
C THR A 211 1.25 -0.23 -12.78
N THR A 212 0.49 -0.41 -11.70
CA THR A 212 -0.64 0.46 -11.36
C THR A 212 -0.28 1.39 -10.22
N PHE A 213 -0.69 2.67 -10.31
CA PHE A 213 -0.56 3.63 -9.21
C PHE A 213 -1.93 4.09 -8.71
N SER A 214 -1.96 4.51 -7.45
CA SER A 214 -3.12 5.13 -6.80
C SER A 214 -2.76 6.51 -6.27
N PHE A 215 -3.64 7.47 -6.48
CA PHE A 215 -3.50 8.85 -6.03
C PHE A 215 -4.63 9.26 -5.08
N HIS A 216 -5.14 8.30 -4.29
CA HIS A 216 -6.07 8.54 -3.19
C HIS A 216 -5.46 9.49 -2.14
N PRO A 217 -6.24 10.28 -1.35
CA PRO A 217 -5.73 11.28 -0.42
C PRO A 217 -4.64 10.83 0.55
N VAL A 218 -4.68 9.59 1.03
CA VAL A 218 -3.67 9.08 1.98
C VAL A 218 -2.37 8.64 1.32
N LYS A 219 -2.30 8.59 -0.04
CA LYS A 219 -1.09 8.16 -0.75
C LYS A 219 0.01 9.22 -0.67
N THR A 220 1.22 8.85 -1.09
CA THR A 220 2.40 9.74 -1.05
C THR A 220 2.16 11.05 -1.80
N VAL A 221 1.51 10.98 -2.97
CA VAL A 221 0.99 12.11 -3.74
C VAL A 221 -0.49 11.90 -4.01
N THR A 222 -1.28 12.98 -4.09
CA THR A 222 -2.73 12.88 -4.25
C THR A 222 -3.31 13.76 -5.36
N GLY A 223 -4.34 13.22 -6.02
CA GLY A 223 -5.26 13.95 -6.90
C GLY A 223 -6.66 14.12 -6.34
N GLY A 224 -6.86 13.86 -5.00
CA GLY A 224 -8.18 13.66 -4.40
C GLY A 224 -8.72 12.25 -4.69
N GLU A 225 -8.77 11.86 -5.93
CA GLU A 225 -8.82 10.52 -6.49
C GLU A 225 -7.94 10.50 -7.75
N GLY A 226 -7.52 9.33 -8.17
CA GLY A 226 -6.73 9.15 -9.37
C GLY A 226 -6.00 7.81 -9.38
N GLY A 227 -5.64 7.37 -10.55
CA GLY A 227 -4.83 6.19 -10.80
C GLY A 227 -4.07 6.31 -12.11
N ALA A 228 -3.15 5.40 -12.32
CA ALA A 228 -2.45 5.25 -13.60
C ALA A 228 -2.06 3.79 -13.83
N VAL A 229 -1.96 3.38 -15.09
CA VAL A 229 -1.30 2.14 -15.50
C VAL A 229 -0.13 2.51 -16.39
N LEU A 230 1.05 2.01 -16.06
CA LEU A 230 2.27 2.21 -16.84
C LEU A 230 2.69 0.88 -17.48
N THR A 231 3.25 0.95 -18.67
CA THR A 231 3.74 -0.22 -19.40
C THR A 231 4.81 0.16 -20.42
N ASN A 232 5.60 -0.82 -20.84
CA ASN A 232 6.55 -0.69 -21.95
C ASN A 232 6.03 -1.36 -23.23
N ASP A 233 4.89 -2.07 -23.16
CA ASP A 233 4.27 -2.79 -24.27
C ASP A 233 3.20 -1.92 -24.95
N GLU A 234 3.39 -1.68 -26.26
CA GLU A 234 2.46 -0.86 -27.06
C GLU A 234 1.08 -1.53 -27.22
N THR A 235 1.02 -2.85 -27.25
CA THR A 235 -0.24 -3.60 -27.37
C THR A 235 -1.08 -3.44 -26.10
N LEU A 236 -0.44 -3.57 -24.93
CA LEU A 236 -1.11 -3.32 -23.65
C LEU A 236 -1.56 -1.86 -23.54
N TYR A 237 -0.71 -0.90 -23.94
CA TYR A 237 -1.05 0.52 -23.93
C TYR A 237 -2.31 0.82 -24.75
N LYS A 238 -2.41 0.30 -25.99
CA LYS A 238 -3.58 0.50 -26.87
C LYS A 238 -4.86 -0.07 -26.24
N LYS A 239 -4.79 -1.26 -25.63
CA LYS A 239 -5.92 -1.85 -24.89
C LYS A 239 -6.35 -0.97 -23.71
N LEU A 240 -5.39 -0.46 -22.92
CA LEU A 240 -5.67 0.40 -21.77
C LEU A 240 -6.38 1.69 -22.19
N LEU A 241 -6.02 2.31 -23.33
CA LEU A 241 -6.71 3.48 -23.87
C LEU A 241 -8.18 3.18 -24.20
N LEU A 242 -8.46 2.04 -24.82
CA LEU A 242 -9.83 1.58 -25.12
C LEU A 242 -10.62 1.35 -23.83
N TYR A 243 -10.07 0.59 -22.87
CA TYR A 243 -10.76 0.27 -21.62
C TYR A 243 -11.06 1.51 -20.77
N ARG A 244 -10.16 2.52 -20.80
CA ARG A 244 -10.37 3.80 -20.11
C ARG A 244 -11.57 4.57 -20.63
N ALA A 245 -11.90 4.45 -21.94
CA ALA A 245 -12.82 5.34 -22.67
C ALA A 245 -13.85 4.57 -23.49
N HIS A 246 -14.65 3.72 -22.84
CA HIS A 246 -15.79 3.01 -23.43
C HIS A 246 -15.47 1.99 -24.53
N GLY A 247 -14.19 1.66 -24.77
CA GLY A 247 -13.78 0.83 -25.92
C GLY A 247 -13.95 1.52 -27.26
N ILE A 248 -14.02 2.86 -27.25
CA ILE A 248 -14.26 3.68 -28.45
C ILE A 248 -12.91 4.11 -29.04
N THR A 249 -12.81 3.97 -30.38
CA THR A 249 -11.70 4.49 -31.16
C THR A 249 -12.18 5.46 -32.23
N ARG A 250 -11.30 6.43 -32.61
CA ARG A 250 -11.39 7.31 -33.79
C ARG A 250 -10.20 7.10 -34.73
N GLU A 251 -9.32 6.16 -34.42
CA GLU A 251 -8.16 5.83 -35.23
C GLU A 251 -8.61 4.91 -36.37
N GLU A 252 -8.50 5.36 -37.63
CA GLU A 252 -8.90 4.57 -38.78
C GLU A 252 -8.30 3.17 -38.83
N ALA A 253 -7.05 3.02 -38.39
CA ALA A 253 -6.36 1.73 -38.35
C ALA A 253 -6.93 0.73 -37.32
N GLN A 254 -7.78 1.18 -36.40
CA GLN A 254 -8.45 0.37 -35.39
C GLN A 254 -9.96 0.18 -35.67
N MET A 255 -10.49 0.86 -36.71
CA MET A 255 -11.89 0.75 -37.12
C MET A 255 -12.12 -0.51 -37.96
N GLU A 256 -13.30 -1.10 -37.84
CA GLU A 256 -13.73 -2.27 -38.65
C GLU A 256 -14.49 -1.84 -39.90
N HIS A 257 -15.05 -0.62 -39.93
CA HIS A 257 -15.84 -0.07 -41.02
C HIS A 257 -15.26 1.25 -41.55
N GLU A 258 -15.63 1.61 -42.77
CA GLU A 258 -15.30 2.90 -43.36
C GLU A 258 -16.06 4.03 -42.65
N ALA A 259 -15.37 5.14 -42.36
CA ALA A 259 -15.96 6.27 -41.64
C ALA A 259 -17.03 6.99 -42.48
N ASP A 260 -18.24 7.17 -41.94
CA ASP A 260 -19.38 7.87 -42.56
C ASP A 260 -19.29 9.40 -42.41
N GLY A 261 -18.13 9.92 -41.98
CA GLY A 261 -17.87 11.35 -41.84
C GLY A 261 -16.99 11.69 -40.65
N ALA A 262 -16.65 12.97 -40.48
CA ALA A 262 -15.71 13.44 -39.47
C ALA A 262 -16.18 13.20 -37.99
N TRP A 263 -17.45 12.95 -37.80
CA TRP A 263 -18.02 12.61 -36.46
C TRP A 263 -17.93 11.13 -36.13
N TYR A 264 -17.54 10.27 -37.09
CA TYR A 264 -17.59 8.81 -36.97
C TYR A 264 -16.60 8.30 -35.89
N TYR A 265 -16.99 7.29 -35.19
CA TYR A 265 -16.18 6.52 -34.27
C TYR A 265 -16.78 5.12 -34.11
N GLU A 266 -15.98 4.19 -33.64
CA GLU A 266 -16.44 2.84 -33.39
C GLU A 266 -16.17 2.42 -31.94
N GLN A 267 -17.10 1.64 -31.38
CA GLN A 267 -16.85 0.87 -30.18
C GLN A 267 -16.36 -0.51 -30.59
N VAL A 268 -15.06 -0.74 -30.49
CA VAL A 268 -14.39 -1.99 -30.89
C VAL A 268 -14.16 -2.95 -29.74
N GLU A 269 -14.38 -2.49 -28.50
CA GLU A 269 -14.20 -3.27 -27.29
C GLU A 269 -15.20 -2.81 -26.20
N LEU A 270 -15.44 -3.65 -25.18
CA LEU A 270 -16.20 -3.24 -24.02
C LEU A 270 -15.30 -2.48 -23.04
N GLY A 271 -15.41 -1.17 -23.02
CA GLY A 271 -14.68 -0.30 -22.09
C GLY A 271 -15.58 0.40 -21.09
N TYR A 272 -14.96 1.20 -20.22
CA TYR A 272 -15.61 1.89 -19.10
C TYR A 272 -15.40 3.40 -19.17
N ASN A 273 -16.07 4.17 -18.35
CA ASN A 273 -15.73 5.56 -18.14
C ASN A 273 -14.77 5.68 -16.93
N TYR A 274 -13.50 5.42 -17.19
CA TYR A 274 -12.44 5.51 -16.19
C TYR A 274 -11.53 6.73 -16.40
N ARG A 275 -11.99 7.73 -17.17
CA ARG A 275 -11.23 8.95 -17.43
C ARG A 275 -10.99 9.74 -16.15
N MET A 276 -9.77 10.27 -16.00
CA MET A 276 -9.41 11.30 -15.04
C MET A 276 -9.84 12.68 -15.57
N THR A 277 -10.13 13.62 -14.69
CA THR A 277 -10.36 15.02 -15.05
C THR A 277 -9.05 15.81 -15.11
N ASP A 278 -9.01 16.89 -15.88
CA ASP A 278 -7.86 17.82 -15.90
C ASP A 278 -7.64 18.50 -14.56
N ILE A 279 -8.68 18.66 -13.75
CA ILE A 279 -8.61 19.17 -12.37
C ILE A 279 -7.74 18.27 -11.51
N GLN A 280 -7.98 16.96 -11.54
CA GLN A 280 -7.19 15.95 -10.80
C GLN A 280 -5.76 15.87 -11.35
N ALA A 281 -5.62 15.90 -12.69
CA ALA A 281 -4.32 15.86 -13.35
C ALA A 281 -3.44 17.07 -12.98
N ALA A 282 -3.99 18.28 -12.94
CA ALA A 282 -3.27 19.48 -12.56
C ALA A 282 -2.77 19.43 -11.10
N LEU A 283 -3.61 18.97 -10.20
CA LEU A 283 -3.23 18.74 -8.80
C LEU A 283 -2.07 17.73 -8.72
N LEU A 284 -2.17 16.61 -9.44
CA LEU A 284 -1.14 15.56 -9.45
C LEU A 284 0.19 16.04 -10.03
N ILE A 285 0.17 16.84 -11.10
CA ILE A 285 1.37 17.43 -11.69
C ILE A 285 2.12 18.27 -10.64
N SER A 286 1.40 19.12 -9.90
CA SER A 286 1.97 19.92 -8.81
C SER A 286 2.49 19.06 -7.66
N GLN A 287 1.76 18.03 -7.26
CA GLN A 287 2.14 17.11 -6.20
C GLN A 287 3.41 16.29 -6.54
N LEU A 288 3.55 15.87 -7.80
CA LEU A 288 4.72 15.11 -8.27
C LEU A 288 6.02 15.91 -8.18
N ASP A 289 5.98 17.24 -8.32
CA ASP A 289 7.15 18.10 -8.12
C ASP A 289 7.68 18.07 -6.68
N LYS A 290 6.83 17.74 -5.72
CA LYS A 290 7.16 17.66 -4.30
C LYS A 290 7.55 16.25 -3.85
N LEU A 291 7.43 15.25 -4.71
CA LEU A 291 7.71 13.85 -4.37
C LEU A 291 9.09 13.63 -3.73
N PRO A 292 10.19 14.28 -4.18
CA PRO A 292 11.49 14.14 -3.52
C PRO A 292 11.48 14.60 -2.06
N LEU A 293 10.79 15.71 -1.77
CA LEU A 293 10.64 16.24 -0.39
C LEU A 293 9.81 15.27 0.48
N PHE A 294 8.72 14.75 -0.07
CA PHE A 294 7.87 13.79 0.63
C PHE A 294 8.62 12.51 0.96
N LYS A 295 9.36 11.97 -0.01
CA LYS A 295 10.20 10.78 0.18
C LYS A 295 11.26 11.01 1.26
N GLN A 296 11.99 12.13 1.18
CA GLN A 296 13.04 12.45 2.15
C GLN A 296 12.49 12.52 3.58
N ARG A 297 11.40 13.27 3.79
CA ARG A 297 10.81 13.41 5.13
C ARG A 297 10.29 12.08 5.69
N ARG A 298 9.66 11.25 4.86
CA ARG A 298 9.21 9.90 5.27
C ARG A 298 10.39 9.02 5.69
N LYS A 299 11.49 9.04 4.97
CA LYS A 299 12.73 8.30 5.34
C LYS A 299 13.30 8.76 6.68
N GLU A 300 13.31 10.06 6.94
CA GLU A 300 13.78 10.63 8.24
C GLU A 300 12.90 10.11 9.40
N ILE A 301 11.58 10.16 9.25
CA ILE A 301 10.65 9.67 10.27
C ILE A 301 10.85 8.18 10.51
N VAL A 302 10.94 7.38 9.44
CA VAL A 302 11.15 5.93 9.52
C VAL A 302 12.47 5.59 10.22
N ALA A 303 13.56 6.30 9.91
CA ALA A 303 14.85 6.09 10.58
C ALA A 303 14.75 6.30 12.09
N ARG A 304 14.06 7.35 12.54
CA ARG A 304 13.83 7.63 13.97
C ARG A 304 12.97 6.55 14.63
N TYR A 305 11.92 6.08 13.97
CA TYR A 305 11.09 4.98 14.46
C TYR A 305 11.90 3.69 14.59
N ASN A 306 12.67 3.32 13.57
CA ASN A 306 13.52 2.14 13.59
C ASN A 306 14.54 2.21 14.74
N GLU A 307 15.22 3.35 14.90
CA GLU A 307 16.18 3.54 15.99
C GLU A 307 15.55 3.37 17.39
N ALA A 308 14.32 3.82 17.55
CA ALA A 308 13.62 3.72 18.84
C ALA A 308 13.07 2.31 19.10
N PHE A 309 12.50 1.65 18.09
CA PHE A 309 11.73 0.42 18.29
C PHE A 309 12.54 -0.86 18.14
N ASP A 310 13.59 -0.87 17.31
CA ASP A 310 14.47 -2.04 17.13
C ASP A 310 15.17 -2.49 18.42
N ARG A 311 15.27 -1.59 19.40
CA ARG A 311 15.85 -1.86 20.73
C ARG A 311 14.87 -2.55 21.69
N LEU A 312 13.58 -2.64 21.34
CA LEU A 312 12.52 -3.16 22.21
C LEU A 312 12.17 -4.59 21.78
N PRO A 313 12.52 -5.62 22.58
CA PRO A 313 12.36 -7.01 22.17
C PRO A 313 10.90 -7.46 22.05
N MET A 314 9.95 -6.67 22.54
CA MET A 314 8.51 -6.89 22.37
C MET A 314 7.94 -6.31 21.09
N LEU A 315 8.77 -5.66 20.27
CA LEU A 315 8.39 -5.05 18.97
C LEU A 315 9.24 -5.65 17.84
N PHE A 316 8.69 -5.66 16.65
CA PHE A 316 9.40 -6.08 15.45
C PHE A 316 9.18 -5.05 14.34
N VAL A 317 10.29 -4.57 13.77
CA VAL A 317 10.33 -3.60 12.67
C VAL A 317 10.44 -4.34 11.35
N GLN A 318 9.65 -3.92 10.33
CA GLN A 318 9.71 -4.50 8.99
C GLN A 318 11.13 -4.40 8.41
N LYS A 319 11.64 -5.50 7.88
CA LYS A 319 12.92 -5.51 7.17
C LYS A 319 12.77 -4.95 5.76
N GLU A 320 13.75 -4.15 5.35
CA GLU A 320 13.88 -3.69 3.97
C GLU A 320 14.73 -4.67 3.16
N ILE A 321 14.32 -4.93 1.91
CA ILE A 321 15.19 -5.58 0.94
C ILE A 321 16.27 -4.57 0.50
N PRO A 322 17.55 -4.94 0.49
CA PRO A 322 18.65 -4.01 0.20
C PRO A 322 18.56 -3.35 -1.18
N GLU A 323 17.88 -4.00 -2.11
CA GLU A 323 17.69 -3.56 -3.49
C GLU A 323 16.62 -2.47 -3.65
N SER A 324 15.80 -2.22 -2.62
CA SER A 324 14.70 -1.23 -2.68
C SER A 324 15.05 0.06 -1.97
N ASP A 325 15.07 1.19 -2.70
CA ASP A 325 15.08 2.54 -2.11
C ASP A 325 13.65 3.06 -1.99
N THR A 326 13.00 2.71 -0.89
CA THR A 326 11.56 2.86 -0.67
C THR A 326 11.12 4.28 -0.32
N THR A 327 9.94 4.68 -0.80
CA THR A 327 9.25 5.91 -0.37
C THR A 327 8.56 5.79 0.99
N ARG A 328 8.39 4.58 1.52
CA ARG A 328 7.75 4.33 2.82
C ARG A 328 6.37 4.97 2.94
N HIS A 329 5.41 4.38 2.23
CA HIS A 329 4.01 4.84 2.32
C HIS A 329 3.39 4.54 3.69
N LEU A 330 3.64 3.35 4.24
CA LEU A 330 3.21 2.94 5.58
C LEU A 330 4.40 2.58 6.46
N TYR A 331 4.24 2.77 7.76
CA TYR A 331 5.12 2.21 8.77
C TYR A 331 4.36 1.14 9.56
N ILE A 332 4.74 -0.11 9.36
CA ILE A 332 4.15 -1.25 10.06
C ILE A 332 5.04 -1.62 11.24
N LEU A 333 4.46 -1.59 12.43
CA LEU A 333 5.05 -2.11 13.65
C LEU A 333 4.33 -3.39 14.04
N ARG A 334 5.06 -4.47 14.28
CA ARG A 334 4.49 -5.69 14.87
C ARG A 334 4.78 -5.73 16.37
N ILE A 335 3.81 -6.15 17.12
CA ILE A 335 4.04 -6.58 18.51
C ILE A 335 4.46 -8.06 18.54
N VAL A 336 5.17 -8.45 19.56
CA VAL A 336 5.51 -9.85 19.87
C VAL A 336 4.62 -10.26 21.06
N PRO A 337 3.47 -10.94 20.81
CA PRO A 337 2.47 -11.20 21.85
C PRO A 337 3.03 -11.96 23.05
N GLU A 338 4.00 -12.86 22.83
CA GLU A 338 4.63 -13.67 23.88
C GLU A 338 5.49 -12.83 24.85
N ARG A 339 5.76 -11.57 24.49
CA ARG A 339 6.54 -10.62 25.29
C ARG A 339 5.72 -9.50 25.90
N LEU A 340 4.40 -9.52 25.70
CA LEU A 340 3.47 -8.53 26.21
C LEU A 340 2.36 -9.20 27.02
N THR A 341 1.85 -8.48 28.01
CA THR A 341 0.67 -8.89 28.80
C THR A 341 -0.65 -8.48 28.15
N ILE A 342 -0.59 -7.82 26.98
CA ILE A 342 -1.74 -7.35 26.21
C ILE A 342 -1.62 -7.79 24.75
N ASP A 343 -2.77 -7.94 24.09
CA ASP A 343 -2.85 -8.26 22.66
C ASP A 343 -2.78 -7.01 21.77
N ARG A 344 -2.77 -7.20 20.44
CA ARG A 344 -2.75 -6.13 19.44
C ARG A 344 -3.93 -5.17 19.56
N LYS A 345 -5.13 -5.67 19.88
CA LYS A 345 -6.32 -4.83 20.05
C LYS A 345 -6.16 -3.90 21.24
N GLN A 346 -5.71 -4.43 22.37
CA GLN A 346 -5.45 -3.66 23.59
C GLN A 346 -4.32 -2.64 23.37
N PHE A 347 -3.27 -3.01 22.63
CA PHE A 347 -2.20 -2.09 22.27
C PHE A 347 -2.70 -0.94 21.38
N PHE A 348 -3.56 -1.24 20.40
CA PHE A 348 -4.24 -0.26 19.54
C PHE A 348 -5.08 0.72 20.35
N GLU A 349 -5.89 0.22 21.30
CA GLU A 349 -6.73 1.02 22.20
C GLU A 349 -5.88 1.89 23.14
N ALA A 350 -4.75 1.37 23.62
CA ALA A 350 -3.81 2.12 24.44
C ALA A 350 -3.15 3.27 23.68
N LEU A 351 -2.75 3.08 22.40
CA LEU A 351 -2.25 4.15 21.54
C LEU A 351 -3.30 5.24 21.28
N ALA A 352 -4.55 4.84 21.05
CA ALA A 352 -5.64 5.79 20.88
C ALA A 352 -5.88 6.64 22.13
N ALA A 353 -5.72 6.07 23.34
CA ALA A 353 -5.80 6.79 24.61
C ALA A 353 -4.64 7.79 24.78
N GLU A 354 -3.48 7.54 24.17
CA GLU A 354 -2.34 8.48 24.10
C GLU A 354 -2.53 9.58 23.03
N ASN A 355 -3.69 9.64 22.36
CA ASN A 355 -3.98 10.47 21.20
C ASN A 355 -3.11 10.17 19.96
N VAL A 356 -2.60 8.95 19.84
CA VAL A 356 -1.91 8.42 18.66
C VAL A 356 -2.83 7.43 17.96
N CYS A 357 -3.47 7.89 16.85
CA CYS A 357 -4.44 7.10 16.10
C CYS A 357 -3.74 6.28 15.02
N CYS A 358 -3.49 5.01 15.29
CA CYS A 358 -2.97 4.05 14.31
C CYS A 358 -4.11 3.39 13.50
N ASN A 359 -3.74 2.54 12.55
CA ASN A 359 -4.65 1.71 11.76
C ASN A 359 -4.07 0.29 11.64
N VAL A 360 -4.76 -0.59 10.90
CA VAL A 360 -4.32 -1.94 10.54
C VAL A 360 -4.45 -2.12 9.03
N HIS A 361 -3.35 -2.20 8.32
CA HIS A 361 -3.29 -2.41 6.88
C HIS A 361 -2.56 -3.74 6.58
N TYR A 362 -3.30 -4.84 6.24
CA TYR A 362 -4.73 -4.93 6.02
C TYR A 362 -5.29 -6.20 6.67
N ILE A 363 -6.61 -6.30 6.80
CA ILE A 363 -7.28 -7.57 7.07
C ILE A 363 -7.01 -8.49 5.87
N PRO A 364 -6.58 -9.75 6.06
CA PRO A 364 -6.42 -10.68 4.94
C PRO A 364 -7.67 -10.73 4.08
N THR A 365 -7.53 -10.45 2.78
CA THR A 365 -8.67 -10.25 1.88
C THR A 365 -9.69 -11.39 1.93
N TYR A 366 -9.22 -12.62 2.04
CA TYR A 366 -10.11 -13.79 2.12
C TYR A 366 -10.84 -13.96 3.47
N TYR A 367 -10.59 -13.09 4.47
CA TYR A 367 -11.37 -13.02 5.71
C TYR A 367 -12.69 -12.26 5.53
N PHE A 368 -12.86 -11.53 4.44
CA PHE A 368 -14.11 -10.81 4.22
C PHE A 368 -15.24 -11.77 3.89
N PRO A 369 -16.48 -11.54 4.40
CA PRO A 369 -17.63 -12.39 4.19
C PRO A 369 -17.96 -12.67 2.71
N TYR A 370 -17.59 -11.74 1.81
CA TYR A 370 -17.76 -11.94 0.37
C TYR A 370 -16.88 -13.09 -0.14
N TYR A 371 -15.61 -13.13 0.28
CA TYR A 371 -14.67 -14.19 -0.11
C TYR A 371 -14.97 -15.51 0.58
N GLU A 372 -15.44 -15.49 1.84
CA GLU A 372 -15.90 -16.71 2.53
C GLU A 372 -17.03 -17.38 1.77
N LYS A 373 -17.99 -16.59 1.22
CA LYS A 373 -19.08 -17.09 0.36
C LYS A 373 -18.57 -17.68 -0.95
N GLN A 374 -17.38 -17.29 -1.43
CA GLN A 374 -16.71 -17.87 -2.59
C GLN A 374 -15.89 -19.14 -2.25
N GLY A 375 -15.93 -19.58 -0.99
CA GLY A 375 -15.30 -20.82 -0.52
C GLY A 375 -13.87 -20.63 0.03
N TYR A 376 -13.38 -19.39 0.16
CA TYR A 376 -12.10 -19.13 0.83
C TYR A 376 -12.22 -19.32 2.35
N LYS A 377 -11.14 -19.75 2.99
CA LYS A 377 -11.11 -20.03 4.44
C LYS A 377 -9.81 -19.54 5.06
N LYS A 378 -9.84 -19.33 6.37
CA LYS A 378 -8.63 -19.12 7.18
C LYS A 378 -7.68 -20.32 7.08
N GLY A 379 -6.39 -20.08 7.25
CA GLY A 379 -5.34 -21.09 7.15
C GLY A 379 -4.68 -21.18 5.77
N LEU A 380 -5.06 -20.32 4.80
CA LEU A 380 -4.47 -20.33 3.45
C LEU A 380 -3.05 -19.76 3.44
N CYS A 381 -2.79 -18.68 4.20
CA CYS A 381 -1.54 -17.94 4.20
C CYS A 381 -1.11 -17.66 5.66
N PRO A 382 -0.45 -18.63 6.34
CA PRO A 382 -0.14 -18.53 7.76
C PRO A 382 0.70 -17.31 8.15
N ASN A 383 1.68 -16.90 7.31
CA ASN A 383 2.50 -15.73 7.59
C ASN A 383 1.68 -14.43 7.53
N ALA A 384 0.81 -14.31 6.54
CA ALA A 384 -0.09 -13.18 6.39
C ALA A 384 -1.10 -13.10 7.54
N GLU A 385 -1.64 -14.23 7.96
CA GLU A 385 -2.57 -14.31 9.11
C GLU A 385 -1.86 -13.89 10.41
N LYS A 386 -0.64 -14.39 10.65
CA LYS A 386 0.17 -13.99 11.79
C LYS A 386 0.51 -12.50 11.74
N LEU A 387 0.92 -11.97 10.58
CA LEU A 387 1.15 -10.53 10.42
C LEU A 387 -0.08 -9.72 10.81
N TYR A 388 -1.27 -10.11 10.35
CA TYR A 388 -2.52 -9.42 10.67
C TYR A 388 -2.82 -9.41 12.17
N GLU A 389 -2.53 -10.48 12.89
CA GLU A 389 -2.77 -10.59 14.34
C GLU A 389 -1.84 -9.67 15.15
N GLU A 390 -0.66 -9.32 14.60
CA GLU A 390 0.41 -8.63 15.32
C GLU A 390 0.62 -7.17 14.88
N MET A 391 0.17 -6.77 13.69
CA MET A 391 0.56 -5.49 13.08
C MET A 391 -0.28 -4.30 13.50
N LEU A 392 0.39 -3.14 13.51
CA LEU A 392 -0.17 -1.80 13.64
C LEU A 392 0.47 -0.89 12.60
N SER A 393 -0.32 -0.02 11.96
CA SER A 393 0.18 1.03 11.07
C SER A 393 0.27 2.33 11.83
N LEU A 394 1.49 2.76 12.15
CA LEU A 394 1.76 4.00 12.88
C LEU A 394 1.61 5.23 11.99
N PRO A 395 1.40 6.42 12.58
CA PRO A 395 1.38 7.68 11.84
C PRO A 395 2.64 7.89 11.01
N LEU A 396 2.47 8.13 9.69
CA LEU A 396 3.56 8.45 8.78
C LEU A 396 3.07 9.30 7.60
N TYR A 397 3.32 10.61 7.63
CA TYR A 397 3.02 11.53 6.54
C TYR A 397 3.95 12.75 6.56
N TYR A 398 4.06 13.45 5.43
CA TYR A 398 5.03 14.54 5.22
C TYR A 398 4.94 15.67 6.26
N ALA A 399 3.71 16.10 6.60
CA ALA A 399 3.49 17.26 7.47
C ALA A 399 3.73 16.98 8.97
N MET A 400 4.13 15.77 9.37
CA MET A 400 4.50 15.48 10.76
C MET A 400 5.68 16.34 11.20
N THR A 401 5.48 17.06 12.29
CA THR A 401 6.60 17.76 12.97
C THR A 401 7.47 16.78 13.74
N ASP A 402 8.68 17.23 14.13
CA ASP A 402 9.54 16.40 14.98
C ASP A 402 8.90 16.10 16.35
N ALA A 403 8.12 17.03 16.88
CA ALA A 403 7.36 16.82 18.10
C ALA A 403 6.26 15.75 17.95
N ASP A 404 5.63 15.68 16.76
CA ASP A 404 4.67 14.60 16.46
C ASP A 404 5.37 13.24 16.43
N VAL A 405 6.53 13.15 15.79
CA VAL A 405 7.34 11.93 15.71
C VAL A 405 7.76 11.47 17.11
N GLU A 406 8.26 12.38 17.96
CA GLU A 406 8.60 12.07 19.35
C GLU A 406 7.39 11.60 20.15
N SER A 407 6.22 12.21 19.96
CA SER A 407 5.00 11.78 20.64
C SER A 407 4.62 10.33 20.28
N VAL A 408 4.77 9.93 19.02
CA VAL A 408 4.52 8.55 18.59
C VAL A 408 5.54 7.59 19.23
N ILE A 409 6.83 7.95 19.21
CA ILE A 409 7.89 7.14 19.84
C ILE A 409 7.64 6.99 21.34
N GLU A 410 7.31 8.08 22.04
CA GLU A 410 7.03 8.06 23.47
C GLU A 410 5.80 7.20 23.78
N ALA A 411 4.70 7.32 23.02
CA ALA A 411 3.49 6.53 23.23
C ALA A 411 3.76 5.02 23.06
N VAL A 412 4.38 4.62 21.96
CA VAL A 412 4.71 3.22 21.69
C VAL A 412 5.64 2.66 22.76
N THR A 413 6.71 3.38 23.08
CA THR A 413 7.69 2.93 24.09
C THR A 413 7.06 2.81 25.47
N LYS A 414 6.26 3.80 25.88
CA LYS A 414 5.55 3.82 27.17
C LYS A 414 4.63 2.62 27.32
N ILE A 415 3.84 2.29 26.30
CA ILE A 415 2.91 1.16 26.30
C ILE A 415 3.70 -0.16 26.30
N ALA A 416 4.67 -0.31 25.39
CA ALA A 416 5.46 -1.53 25.25
C ALA A 416 6.18 -1.89 26.55
N LEU A 417 6.84 -0.92 27.21
CA LEU A 417 7.55 -1.15 28.46
C LEU A 417 6.60 -1.40 29.64
N TYR A 418 5.43 -0.74 29.68
CA TYR A 418 4.46 -0.91 30.77
C TYR A 418 3.86 -2.31 30.78
N TYR A 419 3.56 -2.85 29.60
CA TYR A 419 2.96 -4.17 29.43
C TYR A 419 3.96 -5.28 29.07
N GLU A 420 5.26 -5.03 29.24
CA GLU A 420 6.30 -6.05 29.04
C GLU A 420 6.04 -7.27 29.93
N GLN A 421 5.94 -8.45 29.31
CA GLN A 421 5.87 -9.72 30.00
C GLN A 421 7.27 -10.11 30.49
N LYS A 422 7.42 -10.31 31.80
CA LYS A 422 8.70 -10.61 32.45
C LYS A 422 8.94 -12.12 32.55
#